data_7bcd72b6f6b31f199cd7da04b0978ca8
#
_entry.id   7bcd72b6f6b31f199cd7da04b0978ca8
#
_cell.length_a   1.000
_cell.length_b   1.000
_cell.length_c   1.000
_cell.angle_alpha   90.00
_cell.angle_beta   90.00
_cell.angle_gamma   90.00
#
_symmetry.space_group_name_H-M   'P 1'
#
loop_
_entity.id
_entity.type
_entity.pdbx_description
1 polymer ?
#
loop_
_entity_poly.entity_id
_entity_poly.type
_entity_poly.pdbx_seq_one_letter_code
_entity_poly.pdbx_strand_id
1 'polypeptide(L)'
;MDDPALPPGYPSQWEADVVLRDGSVAHVRPIVPDDADRLRRFHAGQSADSIYLRFFAPLKQLSERDVHRFTHVDYDDRVALVVMLRGEIIGIGRYDRITPTSAEVAFNISDAYQGKGIGSVLLEHLADIARDHGVSTFEAEVLPQNRKMLAVFSDAGYLVSRRIEDGVIMVHFDIEP
;
A
#
# COMPACT_ATOMS: atom_id res chain seq x y z
N MET A 1 -11.90 27.91 -1.39
CA MET A 1 -11.06 26.86 -0.76
C MET A 1 -10.04 26.42 -1.80
N ASP A 2 -8.81 26.87 -1.62
CA ASP A 2 -7.79 26.50 -2.57
C ASP A 2 -7.47 25.02 -2.38
N ASP A 3 -7.73 24.21 -3.40
CA ASP A 3 -7.20 22.86 -3.46
C ASP A 3 -5.68 22.98 -3.34
N PRO A 4 -5.05 22.25 -2.41
CA PRO A 4 -3.59 22.27 -2.34
C PRO A 4 -3.06 21.91 -3.73
N ALA A 5 -2.13 22.72 -4.24
CA ALA A 5 -1.57 22.49 -5.55
C ALA A 5 -1.02 21.07 -5.63
N LEU A 6 -1.56 20.26 -6.54
CA LEU A 6 -1.10 18.89 -6.76
C LEU A 6 0.35 18.93 -7.30
N PRO A 7 1.20 17.97 -6.86
CA PRO A 7 2.58 17.95 -7.33
C PRO A 7 2.67 17.71 -8.85
N PRO A 8 3.75 18.19 -9.50
CA PRO A 8 3.95 17.91 -10.93
C PRO A 8 3.91 16.41 -11.23
N GLY A 9 3.21 16.05 -12.30
CA GLY A 9 3.08 14.66 -12.72
C GLY A 9 2.09 13.84 -11.90
N TYR A 10 1.31 14.47 -11.04
CA TYR A 10 0.28 13.77 -10.27
C TYR A 10 -0.71 13.03 -11.18
N PRO A 11 -0.84 11.70 -11.04
CA PRO A 11 -1.66 10.90 -11.95
C PRO A 11 -3.12 10.85 -11.48
N SER A 12 -3.88 11.90 -11.76
CA SER A 12 -5.30 11.99 -11.35
C SER A 12 -6.16 10.86 -11.93
N GLN A 13 -5.73 10.24 -13.02
CA GLN A 13 -6.42 9.10 -13.64
C GLN A 13 -6.41 7.84 -12.77
N TRP A 14 -5.56 7.78 -11.73
CA TRP A 14 -5.54 6.65 -10.79
C TRP A 14 -6.54 6.81 -9.65
N GLU A 15 -7.24 7.94 -9.56
CA GLU A 15 -8.26 8.14 -8.53
C GLU A 15 -9.51 7.33 -8.85
N ALA A 16 -10.12 6.74 -7.81
CA ALA A 16 -11.33 5.97 -7.95
C ALA A 16 -12.12 5.92 -6.64
N ASP A 17 -13.44 5.92 -6.72
CA ASP A 17 -14.29 5.59 -5.59
C ASP A 17 -14.47 4.07 -5.53
N VAL A 18 -14.42 3.53 -4.32
CA VAL A 18 -14.56 2.09 -4.09
C VAL A 18 -15.59 1.84 -2.99
N VAL A 19 -16.35 0.75 -3.14
CA VAL A 19 -17.30 0.32 -2.12
C VAL A 19 -16.65 -0.75 -1.27
N LEU A 20 -16.57 -0.50 0.03
CA LEU A 20 -16.03 -1.44 0.99
C LEU A 20 -17.07 -2.53 1.32
N ARG A 21 -16.64 -3.64 1.93
CA ARG A 21 -17.53 -4.76 2.25
C ARG A 21 -18.68 -4.37 3.19
N ASP A 22 -18.49 -3.33 4.01
CA ASP A 22 -19.52 -2.81 4.90
C ASP A 22 -20.51 -1.85 4.21
N GLY A 23 -20.34 -1.62 2.90
CA GLY A 23 -21.18 -0.70 2.11
C GLY A 23 -20.73 0.75 2.11
N SER A 24 -19.73 1.12 2.90
CA SER A 24 -19.20 2.49 2.87
C SER A 24 -18.42 2.74 1.58
N VAL A 25 -18.43 4.01 1.12
CA VAL A 25 -17.69 4.43 -0.07
C VAL A 25 -16.43 5.16 0.38
N ALA A 26 -15.28 4.67 -0.06
CA ALA A 26 -13.99 5.28 0.18
C ALA A 26 -13.40 5.77 -1.14
N HIS A 27 -12.41 6.65 -1.08
CA HIS A 27 -11.73 7.20 -2.24
C HIS A 27 -10.28 6.73 -2.27
N VAL A 28 -9.87 6.12 -3.38
CA VAL A 28 -8.47 5.73 -3.62
C VAL A 28 -7.82 6.81 -4.46
N ARG A 29 -6.64 7.26 -4.04
CA ARG A 29 -5.84 8.23 -4.80
C ARG A 29 -4.35 8.07 -4.54
N PRO A 30 -3.50 8.58 -5.45
CA PRO A 30 -2.07 8.67 -5.17
C PRO A 30 -1.78 9.52 -3.94
N ILE A 31 -0.74 9.13 -3.19
CA ILE A 31 -0.25 9.92 -2.05
C ILE A 31 0.39 11.22 -2.56
N VAL A 32 0.28 12.28 -1.78
CA VAL A 32 0.88 13.60 -2.09
C VAL A 32 1.67 14.10 -0.87
N PRO A 33 2.62 15.03 -1.08
CA PRO A 33 3.38 15.62 0.04
C PRO A 33 2.50 16.20 1.15
N ASP A 34 1.37 16.77 0.81
CA ASP A 34 0.40 17.34 1.76
C ASP A 34 -0.23 16.28 2.69
N ASP A 35 -0.02 15.00 2.41
CA ASP A 35 -0.51 13.90 3.25
C ASP A 35 0.36 13.66 4.50
N ALA A 36 1.41 14.44 4.73
CA ALA A 36 2.35 14.19 5.83
C ALA A 36 1.65 14.06 7.19
N ASP A 37 0.77 14.99 7.52
CA ASP A 37 0.04 14.94 8.80
C ASP A 37 -0.99 13.81 8.85
N ARG A 38 -1.64 13.51 7.73
CA ARG A 38 -2.55 12.36 7.63
C ARG A 38 -1.80 11.05 7.84
N LEU A 39 -0.60 10.94 7.29
CA LEU A 39 0.27 9.77 7.47
C LEU A 39 0.69 9.62 8.94
N ARG A 40 1.07 10.70 9.60
CA ARG A 40 1.42 10.67 11.04
C ARG A 40 0.24 10.20 11.89
N ARG A 41 -0.95 10.73 11.63
CA ARG A 41 -2.18 10.31 12.36
C ARG A 41 -2.51 8.85 12.09
N PHE A 42 -2.41 8.42 10.85
CA PHE A 42 -2.64 7.03 10.45
C PHE A 42 -1.68 6.08 11.21
N HIS A 43 -0.40 6.40 11.25
CA HIS A 43 0.59 5.59 11.96
C HIS A 43 0.32 5.57 13.46
N ALA A 44 0.03 6.72 14.06
CA ALA A 44 -0.24 6.85 15.49
C ALA A 44 -1.49 6.07 15.93
N GLY A 45 -2.45 5.87 15.03
CA GLY A 45 -3.67 5.11 15.28
C GLY A 45 -3.53 3.59 15.15
N GLN A 46 -2.36 3.09 14.72
CA GLN A 46 -2.12 1.66 14.54
C GLN A 46 -1.77 0.99 15.87
N SER A 47 -2.19 -0.28 16.04
CA SER A 47 -1.74 -1.08 17.18
C SER A 47 -0.24 -1.40 17.05
N ALA A 48 0.39 -1.74 18.18
CA ALA A 48 1.79 -2.19 18.19
C ALA A 48 1.98 -3.44 17.30
N ASP A 49 1.02 -4.35 17.28
CA ASP A 49 1.06 -5.55 16.46
C ASP A 49 1.02 -5.20 14.96
N SER A 50 0.13 -4.31 14.55
CA SER A 50 0.03 -3.88 13.15
C SER A 50 1.30 -3.17 12.68
N ILE A 51 1.88 -2.33 13.53
CA ILE A 51 3.15 -1.66 13.23
C ILE A 51 4.27 -2.69 13.06
N TYR A 52 4.36 -3.67 13.95
CA TYR A 52 5.37 -4.72 13.88
C TYR A 52 5.22 -5.56 12.59
N LEU A 53 3.98 -5.93 12.23
CA LEU A 53 3.72 -6.68 11.00
C LEU A 53 4.14 -5.92 9.74
N ARG A 54 4.02 -4.59 9.76
CA ARG A 54 4.37 -3.76 8.60
C ARG A 54 5.87 -3.43 8.53
N PHE A 55 6.48 -3.09 9.67
CA PHE A 55 7.85 -2.55 9.71
C PHE A 55 8.87 -3.54 10.27
N PHE A 56 8.43 -4.69 10.77
CA PHE A 56 9.26 -5.74 11.39
C PHE A 56 10.00 -5.24 12.63
N ALA A 57 9.52 -4.14 13.22
CA ALA A 57 10.11 -3.50 14.38
C ALA A 57 9.05 -2.69 15.15
N PRO A 58 9.22 -2.47 16.47
CA PRO A 58 8.34 -1.61 17.25
C PRO A 58 8.65 -0.13 16.95
N LEU A 59 7.99 0.43 15.95
CA LEU A 59 8.21 1.79 15.46
C LEU A 59 7.08 2.69 15.93
N LYS A 60 7.25 3.36 17.09
CA LYS A 60 6.19 4.20 17.67
C LYS A 60 5.86 5.42 16.84
N GLN A 61 6.86 6.03 16.23
CA GLN A 61 6.72 7.22 15.39
C GLN A 61 7.53 7.04 14.12
N LEU A 62 7.02 7.59 13.03
CA LEU A 62 7.80 7.75 11.80
C LEU A 62 8.75 8.94 11.99
N SER A 63 10.00 8.78 11.56
CA SER A 63 10.93 9.90 11.52
C SER A 63 10.48 10.93 10.48
N GLU A 64 10.93 12.17 10.60
CA GLU A 64 10.66 13.20 9.58
C GLU A 64 11.20 12.78 8.22
N ARG A 65 12.33 12.09 8.18
CA ARG A 65 12.90 11.51 6.96
C ARG A 65 11.96 10.47 6.34
N ASP A 66 11.38 9.59 7.15
CA ASP A 66 10.44 8.56 6.67
C ASP A 66 9.14 9.18 6.16
N VAL A 67 8.59 10.16 6.89
CA VAL A 67 7.40 10.88 6.45
C VAL A 67 7.63 11.54 5.11
N HIS A 68 8.77 12.22 4.93
CA HIS A 68 9.13 12.84 3.66
C HIS A 68 9.25 11.79 2.55
N ARG A 69 9.99 10.72 2.79
CA ARG A 69 10.20 9.65 1.81
C ARG A 69 8.89 8.99 1.39
N PHE A 70 8.00 8.72 2.33
CA PHE A 70 6.73 8.05 2.06
C PHE A 70 5.71 8.93 1.33
N THR A 71 5.80 10.25 1.48
CA THR A 71 4.87 11.19 0.85
C THR A 71 5.40 11.81 -0.45
N HIS A 72 6.71 11.73 -0.69
CA HIS A 72 7.35 12.24 -1.90
C HIS A 72 7.76 11.09 -2.79
N VAL A 73 6.88 10.69 -3.70
CA VAL A 73 7.10 9.60 -4.65
C VAL A 73 7.13 10.17 -6.07
N ASP A 74 7.74 9.43 -7.01
CA ASP A 74 7.85 9.86 -8.39
C ASP A 74 6.70 9.39 -9.29
N TYR A 75 5.78 8.58 -8.75
CA TYR A 75 4.65 7.98 -9.48
C TYR A 75 5.08 7.11 -10.66
N ASP A 76 6.29 6.56 -10.61
CA ASP A 76 6.85 5.68 -11.65
C ASP A 76 7.57 4.49 -10.99
N ASP A 77 8.78 4.72 -10.47
CA ASP A 77 9.54 3.69 -9.74
C ASP A 77 9.00 3.50 -8.33
N ARG A 78 8.42 4.53 -7.76
CA ARG A 78 7.80 4.52 -6.44
C ARG A 78 6.38 5.03 -6.55
N VAL A 79 5.43 4.15 -6.29
CA VAL A 79 4.00 4.44 -6.35
C VAL A 79 3.38 4.11 -5.00
N ALA A 80 2.58 5.02 -4.48
CA ALA A 80 1.82 4.80 -3.26
C ALA A 80 0.40 5.31 -3.43
N LEU A 81 -0.57 4.48 -3.05
CA LEU A 81 -1.99 4.81 -3.05
C LEU A 81 -2.49 4.87 -1.61
N VAL A 82 -3.32 5.86 -1.32
CA VAL A 82 -4.02 5.96 -0.04
C VAL A 82 -5.50 5.70 -0.26
N VAL A 83 -6.13 5.03 0.70
CA VAL A 83 -7.58 4.90 0.76
C VAL A 83 -8.06 5.91 1.80
N MET A 84 -8.92 6.82 1.36
CA MET A 84 -9.42 7.94 2.15
C MET A 84 -10.87 7.70 2.55
N LEU A 85 -11.18 7.96 3.81
CA LEU A 85 -12.55 7.97 4.31
C LEU A 85 -12.68 9.12 5.31
N ARG A 86 -13.64 10.00 5.06
CA ARG A 86 -13.90 11.15 5.94
C ARG A 86 -12.67 12.02 6.19
N GLY A 87 -11.85 12.22 5.15
CA GLY A 87 -10.64 13.05 5.23
C GLY A 87 -9.44 12.42 5.90
N GLU A 88 -9.54 11.15 6.31
CA GLU A 88 -8.44 10.41 6.94
C GLU A 88 -7.98 9.24 6.08
N ILE A 89 -6.71 8.90 6.19
CA ILE A 89 -6.16 7.69 5.58
C ILE A 89 -6.58 6.48 6.40
N ILE A 90 -7.16 5.47 5.73
CA ILE A 90 -7.53 4.20 6.36
C ILE A 90 -6.74 3.02 5.80
N GLY A 91 -6.00 3.22 4.75
CA GLY A 91 -5.14 2.20 4.16
C GLY A 91 -4.13 2.80 3.20
N ILE A 92 -2.98 2.17 3.11
CA ILE A 92 -1.90 2.54 2.18
C ILE A 92 -1.37 1.28 1.53
N GLY A 93 -1.22 1.32 0.20
CA GLY A 93 -0.50 0.31 -0.55
C GLY A 93 0.54 0.99 -1.40
N ARG A 94 1.73 0.39 -1.51
CA ARG A 94 2.82 0.95 -2.30
C ARG A 94 3.62 -0.11 -3.00
N TYR A 95 4.27 0.27 -4.09
CA TYR A 95 5.34 -0.53 -4.64
C TYR A 95 6.59 0.33 -4.86
N ASP A 96 7.74 -0.31 -4.70
CA ASP A 96 9.05 0.23 -5.06
C ASP A 96 9.67 -0.70 -6.10
N ARG A 97 10.07 -0.15 -7.25
CA ARG A 97 10.70 -0.93 -8.32
C ARG A 97 12.05 -1.45 -7.85
N ILE A 98 12.32 -2.73 -8.06
CA ILE A 98 13.59 -3.39 -7.70
C ILE A 98 14.44 -3.58 -8.95
N THR A 99 13.83 -4.10 -10.02
CA THR A 99 14.44 -4.28 -11.34
C THR A 99 13.55 -3.60 -12.37
N PRO A 100 13.95 -3.49 -13.65
CA PRO A 100 13.07 -2.92 -14.67
C PRO A 100 11.69 -3.58 -14.76
N THR A 101 11.57 -4.86 -14.36
CA THR A 101 10.32 -5.63 -14.50
C THR A 101 9.73 -6.13 -13.17
N SER A 102 10.36 -5.84 -12.04
CA SER A 102 9.88 -6.29 -10.74
C SER A 102 9.79 -5.17 -9.72
N ALA A 103 8.85 -5.29 -8.78
CA ALA A 103 8.66 -4.32 -7.71
C ALA A 103 8.29 -5.03 -6.40
N GLU A 104 8.71 -4.44 -5.29
CA GLU A 104 8.31 -4.88 -3.95
C GLU A 104 7.06 -4.12 -3.53
N VAL A 105 6.06 -4.84 -3.03
CA VAL A 105 4.81 -4.26 -2.54
C VAL A 105 4.74 -4.34 -1.02
N ALA A 106 4.09 -3.36 -0.43
CA ALA A 106 3.81 -3.32 1.00
C ALA A 106 2.45 -2.66 1.24
N PHE A 107 1.73 -3.17 2.24
CA PHE A 107 0.39 -2.70 2.58
C PHE A 107 0.29 -2.45 4.07
N ASN A 108 -0.49 -1.44 4.43
CA ASN A 108 -0.82 -1.14 5.82
C ASN A 108 -2.28 -0.66 5.89
N ILE A 109 -3.11 -1.38 6.63
CA ILE A 109 -4.53 -1.10 6.76
C ILE A 109 -4.82 -0.72 8.20
N SER A 110 -5.59 0.34 8.41
CA SER A 110 -6.03 0.75 9.74
C SER A 110 -6.72 -0.42 10.46
N ASP A 111 -6.41 -0.61 11.74
CA ASP A 111 -6.95 -1.73 12.53
C ASP A 111 -8.47 -1.78 12.50
N ALA A 112 -9.13 -0.62 12.57
CA ALA A 112 -10.60 -0.51 12.55
C ALA A 112 -11.21 -0.93 11.20
N TYR A 113 -10.41 -0.96 10.13
CA TYR A 113 -10.89 -1.21 8.77
C TYR A 113 -10.33 -2.49 8.16
N GLN A 114 -9.66 -3.32 8.94
CA GLN A 114 -9.20 -4.65 8.48
C GLN A 114 -10.40 -5.57 8.24
N GLY A 115 -10.25 -6.49 7.29
CA GLY A 115 -11.32 -7.42 6.90
C GLY A 115 -12.39 -6.84 6.00
N LYS A 116 -12.24 -5.62 5.50
CA LYS A 116 -13.21 -4.93 4.63
C LYS A 116 -12.84 -4.94 3.14
N GLY A 117 -11.78 -5.65 2.77
CA GLY A 117 -11.36 -5.79 1.38
C GLY A 117 -10.42 -4.69 0.88
N ILE A 118 -9.92 -3.82 1.74
CA ILE A 118 -9.06 -2.69 1.34
C ILE A 118 -7.74 -3.18 0.75
N GLY A 119 -7.11 -4.19 1.35
CA GLY A 119 -5.87 -4.76 0.85
C GLY A 119 -6.00 -5.30 -0.56
N SER A 120 -7.10 -6.01 -0.85
CA SER A 120 -7.39 -6.55 -2.18
C SER A 120 -7.62 -5.45 -3.21
N VAL A 121 -8.34 -4.39 -2.84
CA VAL A 121 -8.56 -3.22 -3.72
C VAL A 121 -7.24 -2.55 -4.04
N LEU A 122 -6.40 -2.31 -3.04
CA LEU A 122 -5.09 -1.69 -3.24
C LEU A 122 -4.20 -2.53 -4.13
N LEU A 123 -4.16 -3.85 -3.92
CA LEU A 123 -3.36 -4.75 -4.74
C LEU A 123 -3.80 -4.70 -6.21
N GLU A 124 -5.11 -4.74 -6.47
CA GLU A 124 -5.65 -4.67 -7.83
C GLU A 124 -5.25 -3.37 -8.53
N HIS A 125 -5.43 -2.23 -7.86
CA HIS A 125 -5.06 -0.93 -8.42
C HIS A 125 -3.55 -0.81 -8.66
N LEU A 126 -2.73 -1.24 -7.70
CA LEU A 126 -1.28 -1.23 -7.86
C LEU A 126 -0.81 -2.12 -9.01
N ALA A 127 -1.43 -3.30 -9.17
CA ALA A 127 -1.08 -4.20 -10.27
C ALA A 127 -1.41 -3.58 -11.63
N ASP A 128 -2.56 -2.92 -11.76
CA ASP A 128 -2.93 -2.21 -13.00
C ASP A 128 -1.90 -1.12 -13.34
N ILE A 129 -1.53 -0.30 -12.36
CA ILE A 129 -0.55 0.76 -12.54
C ILE A 129 0.82 0.17 -12.92
N ALA A 130 1.24 -0.87 -12.20
CA ALA A 130 2.53 -1.51 -12.41
C ALA A 130 2.67 -2.09 -13.82
N ARG A 131 1.62 -2.75 -14.31
CA ARG A 131 1.60 -3.28 -15.69
C ARG A 131 1.80 -2.17 -16.72
N ASP A 132 1.15 -1.03 -16.54
CA ASP A 132 1.31 0.13 -17.41
C ASP A 132 2.73 0.71 -17.38
N HIS A 133 3.49 0.43 -16.32
CA HIS A 133 4.87 0.89 -16.13
C HIS A 133 5.91 -0.20 -16.42
N GLY A 134 5.50 -1.30 -17.05
CA GLY A 134 6.43 -2.37 -17.44
C GLY A 134 6.81 -3.33 -16.34
N VAL A 135 6.15 -3.27 -15.17
CA VAL A 135 6.35 -4.23 -14.09
C VAL A 135 5.49 -5.46 -14.36
N SER A 136 6.11 -6.63 -14.37
CA SER A 136 5.44 -7.92 -14.60
C SER A 136 5.37 -8.80 -13.36
N THR A 137 6.15 -8.49 -12.32
CA THR A 137 6.28 -9.31 -11.12
C THR A 137 6.24 -8.46 -9.88
N PHE A 138 5.44 -8.88 -8.90
CA PHE A 138 5.47 -8.35 -7.54
C PHE A 138 6.13 -9.31 -6.57
N GLU A 139 6.87 -8.74 -5.63
CA GLU A 139 7.48 -9.42 -4.50
C GLU A 139 7.01 -8.77 -3.20
N ALA A 140 6.94 -9.54 -2.13
CA ALA A 140 6.62 -9.01 -0.80
C ALA A 140 7.31 -9.83 0.28
N GLU A 141 7.72 -9.16 1.35
CA GLU A 141 8.19 -9.79 2.58
C GLU A 141 7.06 -9.78 3.60
N VAL A 142 6.69 -10.94 4.11
CA VAL A 142 5.55 -11.08 5.02
C VAL A 142 5.97 -11.94 6.22
N LEU A 143 5.70 -11.44 7.43
CA LEU A 143 5.91 -12.25 8.62
C LEU A 143 4.93 -13.44 8.64
N PRO A 144 5.34 -14.63 9.08
CA PRO A 144 4.48 -15.82 9.06
C PRO A 144 3.17 -15.66 9.83
N GLN A 145 3.16 -14.84 10.88
CA GLN A 145 1.96 -14.56 11.66
C GLN A 145 0.99 -13.60 10.97
N ASN A 146 1.40 -12.93 9.89
CA ASN A 146 0.55 -12.01 9.12
C ASN A 146 -0.32 -12.77 8.12
N ARG A 147 -1.25 -13.57 8.63
CA ARG A 147 -2.12 -14.43 7.83
C ARG A 147 -3.06 -13.63 6.93
N LYS A 148 -3.48 -12.44 7.39
CA LYS A 148 -4.37 -11.56 6.61
C LYS A 148 -3.70 -11.11 5.32
N MET A 149 -2.43 -10.71 5.40
CA MET A 149 -1.68 -10.27 4.21
C MET A 149 -1.42 -11.44 3.26
N LEU A 150 -1.05 -12.61 3.80
CA LEU A 150 -0.87 -13.81 2.97
C LEU A 150 -2.17 -14.17 2.23
N ALA A 151 -3.32 -14.01 2.89
CA ALA A 151 -4.62 -14.26 2.27
C ALA A 151 -4.91 -13.27 1.13
N VAL A 152 -4.55 -11.99 1.27
CA VAL A 152 -4.71 -11.00 0.20
C VAL A 152 -4.02 -11.46 -1.08
N PHE A 153 -2.78 -11.93 -0.98
CA PHE A 153 -2.04 -12.43 -2.14
C PHE A 153 -2.63 -13.72 -2.70
N SER A 154 -3.01 -14.66 -1.84
CA SER A 154 -3.59 -15.95 -2.27
C SER A 154 -4.96 -15.76 -2.94
N ASP A 155 -5.76 -14.84 -2.43
CA ASP A 155 -7.14 -14.61 -2.91
C ASP A 155 -7.19 -13.72 -4.15
N ALA A 156 -6.07 -13.10 -4.55
CA ALA A 156 -6.01 -12.20 -5.70
C ALA A 156 -6.12 -12.91 -7.06
N GLY A 157 -6.05 -14.23 -7.08
CA GLY A 157 -6.12 -15.03 -8.31
C GLY A 157 -4.80 -15.23 -9.02
N TYR A 158 -3.70 -14.76 -8.46
CA TYR A 158 -2.36 -14.97 -9.00
C TYR A 158 -1.77 -16.30 -8.53
N LEU A 159 -0.89 -16.87 -9.34
CA LEU A 159 -0.11 -18.05 -8.95
C LEU A 159 1.05 -17.57 -8.06
N VAL A 160 0.90 -17.75 -6.75
CA VAL A 160 1.83 -17.21 -5.76
C VAL A 160 2.87 -18.27 -5.38
N SER A 161 4.16 -17.91 -5.50
CA SER A 161 5.28 -18.68 -4.99
C SER A 161 5.68 -18.13 -3.62
N ARG A 162 6.01 -19.03 -2.69
CA ARG A 162 6.44 -18.68 -1.33
C ARG A 162 7.72 -19.43 -0.99
N ARG A 163 8.63 -18.76 -0.29
CA ARG A 163 9.78 -19.39 0.36
C ARG A 163 10.02 -18.72 1.71
N ILE A 164 10.61 -19.44 2.64
CA ILE A 164 10.99 -18.89 3.95
C ILE A 164 12.49 -18.59 3.91
N GLU A 165 12.83 -17.37 4.32
CA GLU A 165 14.22 -16.91 4.38
C GLU A 165 14.37 -16.03 5.61
N ASP A 166 15.27 -16.43 6.52
CA ASP A 166 15.54 -15.72 7.79
C ASP A 166 14.28 -15.46 8.63
N GLY A 167 13.33 -16.41 8.66
CA GLY A 167 12.09 -16.29 9.41
C GLY A 167 11.02 -15.42 8.76
N VAL A 168 11.24 -14.96 7.52
CA VAL A 168 10.30 -14.15 6.75
C VAL A 168 9.81 -14.95 5.54
N ILE A 169 8.52 -14.84 5.23
CA ILE A 169 7.97 -15.43 4.00
C ILE A 169 8.20 -14.45 2.86
N MET A 170 8.96 -14.90 1.86
CA MET A 170 9.17 -14.18 0.61
C MET A 170 8.08 -14.60 -0.36
N VAL A 171 7.20 -13.69 -0.72
CA VAL A 171 6.09 -13.92 -1.67
C VAL A 171 6.48 -13.36 -3.02
N HIS A 172 6.20 -14.11 -4.08
CA HIS A 172 6.54 -13.72 -5.45
C HIS A 172 5.43 -14.19 -6.39
N PHE A 173 4.97 -13.33 -7.29
CA PHE A 173 3.95 -13.69 -8.27
C PHE A 173 3.98 -12.76 -9.48
N ASP A 174 3.63 -13.32 -10.64
CA ASP A 174 3.48 -12.56 -11.87
C ASP A 174 2.11 -11.87 -11.87
N ILE A 175 2.10 -10.59 -12.28
CA ILE A 175 0.88 -9.80 -12.38
C ILE A 175 0.40 -9.61 -13.81
N GLU A 176 1.15 -10.08 -14.79
CA GLU A 176 0.68 -10.11 -16.18
C GLU A 176 -0.36 -11.20 -16.36
N PRO A 177 -1.40 -10.93 -17.17
CA PRO A 177 -2.44 -11.94 -17.45
C PRO A 177 -1.88 -13.12 -18.23
#